data_2b6b9033d7b0a800864f87775709abb4
#
_entry.id   2b6b9033d7b0a800864f87775709abb4
#
_cell.length_a   1.000
_cell.length_b   1.000
_cell.length_c   1.000
_cell.angle_alpha   90.00
_cell.angle_beta   90.00
_cell.angle_gamma   90.00
#
_symmetry.space_group_name_H-M   'P 1'
#
loop_
_entity.id
_entity.type
_entity.pdbx_description
1 polymer ?
#
loop_
_entity_poly.entity_id
_entity_poly.type
_entity_poly.pdbx_seq_one_letter_code
_entity_poly.pdbx_strand_id
1 'polypeptide(L)'
;MRKVFFLLLFVPGVLQAQSGQEAARTANADVSGRWVVNTDFYGTTIYFRMELKQEGEKLSGNFDGDKLEGTLKGTSIYFLAKDEQGGTDEGKATFQGRTITGTVVFTHTDEAAHPETHKFTAELVPTRRAGTPQRHEFTPTTFYRQFSAANKPVLTISPGDSVHTTTVDAGGTDEKGVTRVLGGNPETGPFSVETASPGDTLVVHLSRLRLNRDWAESDDSVVGRALDSDLAVKMKDGGKTVRWHLDAEHGLATPEKPAEHLTRYAVPLRPMLGCVAVAPNVAQAAPGTGDSGRYGGNMDFNEIVEGATVYLPVSVPGALLYVGDGHAMQGDGELNGNALETSMDVEFTVDVIPGKRIMGPRVESATHIMAMGLEGSLDDAFRTATANMAQWLTDEYKLTPSEAAQVLGTSAEYKVSEVADRNAGIVLKINKERLKSLASAGK
;
A
#
# COMPACT_ATOMS: atom_id res chain seq x y z
N MET A 1 62.49 -23.51 -52.61
CA MET A 1 62.34 -24.67 -53.56
C MET A 1 61.70 -25.80 -52.77
N ARG A 2 60.57 -26.17 -53.11
CA ARG A 2 59.81 -27.43 -53.15
C ARG A 2 58.32 -27.12 -52.94
N LYS A 3 57.62 -27.18 -54.09
CA LYS A 3 56.17 -27.17 -54.21
C LYS A 3 55.67 -28.53 -53.78
N VAL A 4 54.65 -28.59 -52.90
CA VAL A 4 53.87 -29.79 -52.66
C VAL A 4 52.43 -29.51 -53.11
N PHE A 5 51.98 -30.16 -54.14
CA PHE A 5 50.60 -30.20 -54.62
C PHE A 5 49.82 -31.14 -53.72
N PHE A 6 48.66 -30.65 -53.17
CA PHE A 6 47.66 -31.52 -52.60
C PHE A 6 46.46 -31.58 -53.54
N LEU A 7 46.19 -32.80 -53.96
CA LEU A 7 45.09 -33.23 -54.84
C LEU A 7 43.81 -33.24 -54.04
N LEU A 8 42.82 -32.40 -54.37
CA LEU A 8 41.45 -32.41 -53.79
C LEU A 8 40.61 -33.40 -54.59
N LEU A 9 40.26 -34.53 -53.95
CA LEU A 9 39.23 -35.47 -54.42
C LEU A 9 37.83 -34.90 -54.13
N PHE A 10 37.09 -34.54 -55.16
CA PHE A 10 35.67 -34.22 -55.11
C PHE A 10 34.85 -35.50 -54.99
N VAL A 11 34.13 -35.67 -53.87
CA VAL A 11 33.07 -36.68 -53.74
C VAL A 11 31.74 -35.94 -53.87
N PRO A 12 30.84 -36.25 -54.78
CA PRO A 12 29.53 -35.64 -54.86
C PRO A 12 28.64 -36.26 -53.76
N GLY A 13 28.48 -35.52 -52.63
CA GLY A 13 27.50 -35.87 -51.66
C GLY A 13 26.11 -35.45 -52.14
N VAL A 14 25.23 -36.37 -52.27
CA VAL A 14 23.80 -36.20 -52.53
C VAL A 14 23.19 -35.49 -51.31
N LEU A 15 22.85 -34.25 -51.46
CA LEU A 15 22.00 -33.53 -50.47
C LEU A 15 20.57 -34.09 -50.63
N GLN A 16 20.19 -35.03 -49.78
CA GLN A 16 18.78 -35.25 -49.47
C GLN A 16 18.28 -34.08 -48.63
N ALA A 17 17.49 -33.21 -49.21
CA ALA A 17 16.70 -32.23 -48.51
C ALA A 17 15.66 -32.96 -47.64
N GLN A 18 15.98 -33.19 -46.37
CA GLN A 18 14.96 -33.49 -45.37
C GLN A 18 14.20 -32.18 -45.09
N SER A 19 13.05 -32.04 -45.74
CA SER A 19 12.01 -31.12 -45.30
C SER A 19 11.45 -31.64 -43.98
N GLY A 20 12.19 -31.40 -42.89
CA GLY A 20 11.66 -31.48 -41.55
C GLY A 20 10.67 -30.34 -41.40
N GLN A 21 9.40 -30.62 -41.60
CA GLN A 21 8.33 -29.85 -41.01
C GLN A 21 8.54 -29.95 -39.51
N GLU A 22 9.19 -28.94 -38.95
CA GLU A 22 9.16 -28.62 -37.56
C GLU A 22 7.72 -28.11 -37.32
N ALA A 23 6.82 -29.08 -37.12
CA ALA A 23 5.53 -28.80 -36.51
C ALA A 23 5.84 -28.26 -35.12
N ALA A 24 5.96 -26.93 -35.01
CA ALA A 24 5.91 -26.24 -33.75
C ALA A 24 4.65 -26.78 -33.06
N ARG A 25 4.83 -27.65 -32.08
CA ARG A 25 3.82 -27.94 -31.08
C ARG A 25 3.47 -26.59 -30.48
N THR A 26 2.38 -25.98 -30.95
CA THR A 26 1.67 -24.97 -30.24
C THR A 26 1.21 -25.64 -28.94
N ALA A 27 2.04 -25.55 -27.88
CA ALA A 27 1.55 -25.77 -26.54
C ALA A 27 0.32 -24.89 -26.47
N ASN A 28 -0.85 -25.47 -26.14
CA ASN A 28 -2.06 -24.71 -25.95
C ASN A 28 -1.72 -23.55 -25.02
N ALA A 29 -1.77 -22.33 -25.54
CA ALA A 29 -1.54 -21.14 -24.75
C ALA A 29 -2.55 -21.16 -23.62
N ASP A 30 -2.10 -21.18 -22.36
CA ASP A 30 -2.98 -21.06 -21.19
C ASP A 30 -2.83 -19.64 -20.66
N VAL A 31 -3.93 -18.89 -20.75
CA VAL A 31 -4.02 -17.52 -20.24
C VAL A 31 -4.74 -17.45 -18.91
N SER A 32 -5.05 -18.60 -18.29
CA SER A 32 -5.70 -18.62 -16.98
C SER A 32 -4.79 -17.99 -15.92
N GLY A 33 -5.36 -17.17 -15.06
CA GLY A 33 -4.65 -16.55 -13.95
C GLY A 33 -5.10 -15.13 -13.67
N ARG A 34 -4.36 -14.48 -12.75
CA ARG A 34 -4.54 -13.07 -12.42
C ARG A 34 -3.56 -12.23 -13.24
N TRP A 35 -4.04 -11.13 -13.78
CA TRP A 35 -3.30 -10.23 -14.64
C TRP A 35 -3.39 -8.81 -14.11
N VAL A 36 -2.28 -8.09 -14.12
CA VAL A 36 -2.26 -6.63 -13.95
C VAL A 36 -2.32 -6.00 -15.32
N VAL A 37 -3.37 -5.26 -15.58
CA VAL A 37 -3.57 -4.51 -16.84
C VAL A 37 -3.10 -3.08 -16.64
N ASN A 38 -2.12 -2.68 -17.42
CA ASN A 38 -1.59 -1.33 -17.48
C ASN A 38 -2.16 -0.64 -18.71
N THR A 39 -3.01 0.35 -18.52
CA THR A 39 -3.70 1.07 -19.60
C THR A 39 -3.23 2.52 -19.65
N ASP A 40 -2.90 2.99 -20.85
CA ASP A 40 -2.51 4.38 -21.07
C ASP A 40 -3.77 5.24 -21.33
N PHE A 41 -4.08 6.11 -20.36
CA PHE A 41 -5.10 7.13 -20.47
C PHE A 41 -4.44 8.48 -20.75
N TYR A 42 -4.23 8.78 -22.03
CA TYR A 42 -3.67 10.06 -22.50
C TYR A 42 -2.33 10.44 -21.84
N GLY A 43 -1.44 9.46 -21.68
CA GLY A 43 -0.15 9.62 -21.02
C GLY A 43 -0.17 9.36 -19.51
N THR A 44 -1.34 9.07 -18.93
CA THR A 44 -1.47 8.65 -17.53
C THR A 44 -1.69 7.14 -17.48
N THR A 45 -0.83 6.42 -16.77
CA THR A 45 -1.00 4.99 -16.55
C THR A 45 -2.08 4.72 -15.52
N ILE A 46 -3.05 3.87 -15.84
CA ILE A 46 -4.05 3.35 -14.90
C ILE A 46 -3.94 1.83 -14.87
N TYR A 47 -3.97 1.27 -13.66
CA TYR A 47 -3.90 -0.17 -13.45
C TYR A 47 -5.28 -0.74 -13.14
N PHE A 48 -5.62 -1.85 -13.84
CA PHE A 48 -6.80 -2.65 -13.58
C PHE A 48 -6.40 -4.08 -13.24
N ARG A 49 -7.30 -4.80 -12.59
CA ARG A 49 -7.18 -6.23 -12.37
C ARG A 49 -7.97 -7.00 -13.42
N MET A 50 -7.37 -8.04 -13.98
CA MET A 50 -8.08 -8.99 -14.82
C MET A 50 -7.85 -10.40 -14.32
N GLU A 51 -8.90 -11.21 -14.25
CA GLU A 51 -8.84 -12.64 -13.97
C GLU A 51 -9.39 -13.39 -15.16
N LEU A 52 -8.63 -14.37 -15.64
CA LEU A 52 -9.03 -15.21 -16.75
C LEU A 52 -9.06 -16.68 -16.33
N LYS A 53 -10.11 -17.38 -16.78
CA LYS A 53 -10.23 -18.84 -16.79
C LYS A 53 -10.43 -19.27 -18.24
N GLN A 54 -9.62 -20.23 -18.69
CA GLN A 54 -9.66 -20.75 -20.06
C GLN A 54 -10.22 -22.17 -20.06
N GLU A 55 -11.23 -22.39 -20.90
CA GLU A 55 -11.78 -23.72 -21.21
C GLU A 55 -11.79 -23.92 -22.74
N GLY A 56 -10.74 -24.54 -23.27
CA GLY A 56 -10.52 -24.61 -24.70
C GLY A 56 -10.29 -23.23 -25.31
N GLU A 57 -11.13 -22.82 -26.26
CA GLU A 57 -11.09 -21.46 -26.82
C GLU A 57 -11.91 -20.45 -26.03
N LYS A 58 -12.73 -20.89 -25.06
CA LYS A 58 -13.61 -20.01 -24.28
C LYS A 58 -12.83 -19.38 -23.12
N LEU A 59 -13.02 -18.07 -22.93
CA LEU A 59 -12.52 -17.32 -21.77
C LEU A 59 -13.71 -16.86 -20.93
N SER A 60 -13.53 -16.92 -19.62
CA SER A 60 -14.44 -16.34 -18.63
C SER A 60 -13.61 -15.74 -17.51
N GLY A 61 -14.20 -14.82 -16.75
CA GLY A 61 -13.50 -14.22 -15.62
C GLY A 61 -14.06 -12.88 -15.20
N ASN A 62 -13.15 -11.96 -14.91
CA ASN A 62 -13.45 -10.64 -14.39
C ASN A 62 -12.46 -9.61 -14.91
N PHE A 63 -12.95 -8.40 -15.23
CA PHE A 63 -12.12 -7.25 -15.53
C PHE A 63 -12.54 -6.11 -14.58
N ASP A 64 -11.68 -5.79 -13.64
CA ASP A 64 -11.82 -4.79 -12.56
C ASP A 64 -13.11 -4.87 -11.71
N GLY A 65 -13.75 -6.02 -11.64
CA GLY A 65 -15.03 -6.26 -10.96
C GLY A 65 -16.11 -6.74 -11.91
N ASP A 66 -16.01 -6.40 -13.19
CA ASP A 66 -17.04 -6.67 -14.18
C ASP A 66 -16.91 -8.06 -14.78
N LYS A 67 -18.04 -8.74 -14.97
CA LYS A 67 -18.09 -10.09 -15.52
C LYS A 67 -17.55 -10.10 -16.95
N LEU A 68 -16.46 -10.86 -17.18
CA LEU A 68 -15.80 -11.01 -18.47
C LEU A 68 -16.18 -12.33 -19.13
N GLU A 69 -16.50 -12.27 -20.42
CA GLU A 69 -16.63 -13.41 -21.31
C GLU A 69 -15.80 -13.15 -22.59
N GLY A 70 -15.19 -14.19 -23.17
CA GLY A 70 -14.30 -13.97 -24.31
C GLY A 70 -13.87 -15.27 -25.01
N THR A 71 -12.91 -15.12 -25.93
CA THR A 71 -12.32 -16.23 -26.69
C THR A 71 -10.81 -16.05 -26.87
N LEU A 72 -10.09 -17.17 -26.89
CA LEU A 72 -8.70 -17.28 -27.33
C LEU A 72 -8.62 -18.15 -28.57
N LYS A 73 -8.16 -17.58 -29.71
CA LYS A 73 -7.91 -18.31 -30.95
C LYS A 73 -6.45 -18.17 -31.36
N GLY A 74 -5.69 -19.26 -31.22
CA GLY A 74 -4.24 -19.17 -31.32
C GLY A 74 -3.66 -18.28 -30.25
N THR A 75 -3.13 -17.12 -30.63
CA THR A 75 -2.66 -16.09 -29.71
C THR A 75 -3.60 -14.88 -29.59
N SER A 76 -4.69 -14.85 -30.39
CA SER A 76 -5.62 -13.72 -30.43
C SER A 76 -6.69 -13.84 -29.34
N ILE A 77 -6.81 -12.82 -28.51
CA ILE A 77 -7.79 -12.70 -27.44
C ILE A 77 -8.85 -11.69 -27.84
N TYR A 78 -10.10 -12.05 -27.63
CA TYR A 78 -11.23 -11.15 -27.61
C TYR A 78 -11.96 -11.31 -26.28
N PHE A 79 -12.33 -10.22 -25.62
CA PHE A 79 -13.19 -10.25 -24.44
C PHE A 79 -14.16 -9.08 -24.40
N LEU A 80 -15.27 -9.30 -23.69
CA LEU A 80 -16.25 -8.29 -23.35
C LEU A 80 -16.56 -8.42 -21.84
N ALA A 81 -16.27 -7.35 -21.09
CA ALA A 81 -16.69 -7.21 -19.70
C ALA A 81 -17.92 -6.30 -19.62
N LYS A 82 -18.79 -6.53 -18.64
CA LYS A 82 -20.05 -5.76 -18.45
C LYS A 82 -20.26 -5.46 -16.98
N ASP A 83 -20.50 -4.19 -16.69
CA ASP A 83 -20.93 -3.73 -15.38
C ASP A 83 -22.43 -3.96 -15.15
N GLU A 84 -22.90 -3.73 -13.90
CA GLU A 84 -24.32 -3.89 -13.52
C GLU A 84 -25.21 -2.79 -14.10
N GLN A 85 -24.64 -1.65 -14.51
CA GLN A 85 -25.36 -0.51 -15.09
C GLN A 85 -25.48 -0.63 -16.61
N GLY A 86 -24.77 -1.58 -17.24
CA GLY A 86 -24.81 -1.84 -18.68
C GLY A 86 -23.64 -1.20 -19.46
N GLY A 87 -22.67 -0.61 -18.78
CA GLY A 87 -21.40 -0.21 -19.37
C GLY A 87 -20.62 -1.44 -19.86
N THR A 88 -19.70 -1.25 -20.81
CA THR A 88 -18.94 -2.36 -21.40
C THR A 88 -17.48 -1.99 -21.63
N ASP A 89 -16.60 -2.98 -21.43
CA ASP A 89 -15.17 -2.94 -21.78
C ASP A 89 -14.89 -4.02 -22.81
N GLU A 90 -14.70 -3.63 -24.07
CA GLU A 90 -14.42 -4.53 -25.19
C GLU A 90 -12.93 -4.58 -25.48
N GLY A 91 -12.28 -5.72 -25.28
CA GLY A 91 -10.86 -5.92 -25.49
C GLY A 91 -10.52 -6.77 -26.70
N LYS A 92 -9.51 -6.32 -27.48
CA LYS A 92 -8.87 -7.07 -28.55
C LYS A 92 -7.37 -7.09 -28.35
N ALA A 93 -6.78 -8.28 -28.19
CA ALA A 93 -5.40 -8.39 -27.76
C ALA A 93 -4.68 -9.61 -28.34
N THR A 94 -3.38 -9.66 -28.13
CA THR A 94 -2.52 -10.79 -28.47
C THR A 94 -1.78 -11.25 -27.23
N PHE A 95 -1.77 -12.55 -26.99
CA PHE A 95 -1.01 -13.20 -25.93
C PHE A 95 0.37 -13.66 -26.44
N GLN A 96 1.41 -13.34 -25.65
CA GLN A 96 2.78 -13.79 -25.91
C GLN A 96 3.48 -14.09 -24.59
N GLY A 97 3.66 -15.39 -24.28
CA GLY A 97 4.36 -15.84 -23.07
C GLY A 97 3.63 -15.49 -21.78
N ARG A 98 4.02 -14.42 -21.13
CA ARG A 98 3.43 -13.91 -19.88
C ARG A 98 2.81 -12.52 -20.03
N THR A 99 2.63 -12.07 -21.26
CA THR A 99 2.15 -10.73 -21.56
C THR A 99 0.97 -10.79 -22.53
N ILE A 100 -0.05 -9.96 -22.29
CA ILE A 100 -1.16 -9.70 -23.20
C ILE A 100 -1.03 -8.23 -23.61
N THR A 101 -1.06 -7.95 -24.93
CA THR A 101 -0.99 -6.57 -25.43
C THR A 101 -2.13 -6.32 -26.39
N GLY A 102 -2.83 -5.21 -26.26
CA GLY A 102 -4.00 -4.92 -27.09
C GLY A 102 -4.58 -3.54 -26.90
N THR A 103 -5.85 -3.45 -27.28
CA THR A 103 -6.69 -2.27 -27.09
C THR A 103 -7.96 -2.67 -26.35
N VAL A 104 -8.47 -1.75 -25.53
CA VAL A 104 -9.77 -1.86 -24.87
C VAL A 104 -10.60 -0.64 -25.20
N VAL A 105 -11.89 -0.84 -25.47
CA VAL A 105 -12.87 0.21 -25.70
C VAL A 105 -13.77 0.26 -24.49
N PHE A 106 -13.71 1.37 -23.76
CA PHE A 106 -14.61 1.67 -22.63
C PHE A 106 -15.86 2.36 -23.16
N THR A 107 -17.02 1.90 -22.72
CA THR A 107 -18.33 2.49 -23.09
C THR A 107 -19.19 2.60 -21.85
N HIS A 108 -19.34 3.81 -21.34
CA HIS A 108 -20.23 4.11 -20.20
C HIS A 108 -21.68 4.30 -20.69
N THR A 109 -22.67 3.98 -19.83
CA THR A 109 -24.10 4.05 -20.20
C THR A 109 -24.60 5.45 -20.46
N ASP A 110 -24.07 6.43 -19.78
CA ASP A 110 -24.38 7.85 -19.94
C ASP A 110 -23.59 8.50 -21.10
N GLU A 111 -22.49 7.85 -21.55
CA GLU A 111 -21.60 8.30 -22.61
C GLU A 111 -21.53 7.33 -23.80
N ALA A 112 -22.53 6.46 -23.97
CA ALA A 112 -22.54 5.44 -25.02
C ALA A 112 -22.31 5.98 -26.47
N ALA A 113 -22.49 7.28 -26.69
CA ALA A 113 -22.18 7.95 -27.96
C ALA A 113 -20.69 8.27 -28.13
N HIS A 114 -19.86 8.14 -27.10
CA HIS A 114 -18.44 8.52 -27.08
C HIS A 114 -17.56 7.42 -26.47
N PRO A 115 -17.48 6.21 -27.11
CA PRO A 115 -16.61 5.15 -26.61
C PRO A 115 -15.14 5.57 -26.70
N GLU A 116 -14.37 5.32 -25.63
CA GLU A 116 -12.95 5.62 -25.56
C GLU A 116 -12.10 4.38 -25.81
N THR A 117 -11.10 4.50 -26.70
CA THR A 117 -10.20 3.40 -27.04
C THR A 117 -8.82 3.66 -26.48
N HIS A 118 -8.33 2.75 -25.63
CA HIS A 118 -7.03 2.82 -25.01
C HIS A 118 -6.17 1.60 -25.33
N LYS A 119 -4.85 1.81 -25.39
CA LYS A 119 -3.89 0.72 -25.46
C LYS A 119 -3.64 0.17 -24.07
N PHE A 120 -3.47 -1.13 -23.97
CA PHE A 120 -3.09 -1.78 -22.72
C PHE A 120 -2.01 -2.85 -22.91
N THR A 121 -1.29 -3.10 -21.83
CA THR A 121 -0.42 -4.26 -21.63
C THR A 121 -0.83 -4.94 -20.33
N ALA A 122 -0.99 -6.26 -20.34
CA ALA A 122 -1.26 -7.00 -19.13
C ALA A 122 -0.12 -7.99 -18.84
N GLU A 123 0.29 -8.05 -17.58
CA GLU A 123 1.32 -8.97 -17.09
C GLU A 123 0.72 -9.98 -16.13
N LEU A 124 1.09 -11.25 -16.31
CA LEU A 124 0.63 -12.32 -15.43
C LEU A 124 1.23 -12.14 -14.02
N VAL A 125 0.37 -12.00 -13.02
CA VAL A 125 0.77 -11.90 -11.61
C VAL A 125 1.55 -13.16 -11.22
N PRO A 126 2.75 -13.04 -10.62
CA PRO A 126 3.49 -14.19 -10.13
C PRO A 126 2.67 -15.00 -9.12
N THR A 127 2.86 -16.29 -9.09
CA THR A 127 2.37 -17.10 -7.97
C THR A 127 3.25 -16.89 -6.74
N ARG A 128 2.66 -17.01 -5.54
CA ARG A 128 3.43 -16.94 -4.30
C ARG A 128 4.63 -17.89 -4.35
N ARG A 129 5.80 -17.39 -3.98
CA ARG A 129 7.02 -18.22 -3.92
C ARG A 129 6.80 -19.41 -2.98
N ALA A 130 7.15 -20.60 -3.47
CA ALA A 130 7.18 -21.78 -2.62
C ALA A 130 8.43 -21.76 -1.73
N GLY A 131 8.31 -22.25 -0.51
CA GLY A 131 9.42 -22.37 0.43
C GLY A 131 9.21 -21.59 1.71
N THR A 132 10.27 -21.56 2.55
CA THR A 132 10.24 -20.86 3.84
C THR A 132 10.33 -19.34 3.63
N PRO A 133 9.53 -18.54 4.35
CA PRO A 133 9.68 -17.10 4.39
C PRO A 133 11.12 -16.69 4.71
N GLN A 134 11.56 -15.59 4.11
CA GLN A 134 12.92 -15.06 4.31
C GLN A 134 12.86 -13.83 5.22
N ARG A 135 13.92 -13.65 6.01
CA ARG A 135 14.16 -12.43 6.76
C ARG A 135 15.25 -11.63 6.05
N HIS A 136 14.94 -10.39 5.73
CA HIS A 136 15.82 -9.47 5.02
C HIS A 136 16.37 -8.44 6.01
N GLU A 137 17.71 -8.30 6.05
CA GLU A 137 18.38 -7.17 6.70
C GLU A 137 18.56 -6.08 5.66
N PHE A 138 17.92 -4.94 5.83
CA PHE A 138 17.97 -3.84 4.90
C PHE A 138 18.48 -2.55 5.55
N THR A 139 19.60 -2.03 5.07
CA THR A 139 20.11 -0.73 5.48
C THR A 139 19.72 0.33 4.44
N PRO A 140 18.86 1.30 4.78
CA PRO A 140 18.41 2.29 3.82
C PRO A 140 19.54 3.25 3.42
N THR A 141 19.62 3.51 2.11
CA THR A 141 20.53 4.50 1.51
C THR A 141 19.79 5.55 0.69
N THR A 142 18.50 5.33 0.48
CA THR A 142 17.61 6.22 -0.26
C THR A 142 16.32 6.37 0.54
N PHE A 143 15.84 7.60 0.66
CA PHE A 143 14.61 7.95 1.33
C PHE A 143 13.76 8.78 0.38
N TYR A 144 12.48 8.48 0.30
CA TYR A 144 11.56 9.18 -0.58
C TYR A 144 10.70 10.15 0.21
N ARG A 145 10.36 11.28 -0.41
CA ARG A 145 9.48 12.33 0.15
C ARG A 145 8.18 12.49 -0.64
N GLN A 146 7.85 11.49 -1.44
CA GLN A 146 6.60 11.37 -2.18
C GLN A 146 6.22 9.90 -2.31
N PHE A 147 4.94 9.58 -2.16
CA PHE A 147 4.40 8.27 -2.48
C PHE A 147 4.11 8.21 -3.98
N SER A 148 4.88 7.44 -4.72
CA SER A 148 4.77 7.41 -6.18
C SER A 148 4.97 6.01 -6.74
N ALA A 149 4.13 5.63 -7.71
CA ALA A 149 4.32 4.43 -8.51
C ALA A 149 5.60 4.47 -9.38
N ALA A 150 6.17 5.67 -9.60
CA ALA A 150 7.42 5.85 -10.33
C ALA A 150 8.68 5.65 -9.48
N ASN A 151 8.56 5.57 -8.15
CA ASN A 151 9.68 5.32 -7.26
C ASN A 151 10.20 3.89 -7.46
N LYS A 152 11.53 3.78 -7.62
CA LYS A 152 12.16 2.46 -7.79
C LYS A 152 12.12 1.69 -6.47
N PRO A 153 11.65 0.44 -6.46
CA PRO A 153 11.73 -0.39 -5.28
C PRO A 153 13.17 -0.54 -4.78
N VAL A 154 13.36 -0.40 -3.46
CA VAL A 154 14.67 -0.61 -2.81
C VAL A 154 14.93 -2.10 -2.56
N LEU A 155 13.86 -2.88 -2.44
CA LEU A 155 13.89 -4.33 -2.25
C LEU A 155 12.58 -4.94 -2.78
N THR A 156 12.65 -6.14 -3.35
CA THR A 156 11.47 -6.96 -3.66
C THR A 156 11.40 -8.11 -2.67
N ILE A 157 10.23 -8.29 -2.05
CA ILE A 157 9.95 -9.27 -1.00
C ILE A 157 8.72 -10.10 -1.36
N SER A 158 8.65 -11.32 -0.84
CA SER A 158 7.49 -12.21 -1.06
C SER A 158 6.53 -12.17 0.15
N PRO A 159 5.24 -12.44 -0.07
CA PRO A 159 4.30 -12.64 1.04
C PRO A 159 4.82 -13.68 2.05
N GLY A 160 4.81 -13.31 3.33
CA GLY A 160 5.38 -14.08 4.43
C GLY A 160 6.81 -13.66 4.81
N ASP A 161 7.54 -12.95 3.95
CA ASP A 161 8.87 -12.44 4.29
C ASP A 161 8.79 -11.35 5.37
N SER A 162 9.87 -11.18 6.13
CA SER A 162 10.07 -10.07 7.05
C SER A 162 11.24 -9.19 6.60
N VAL A 163 11.16 -7.91 6.94
CA VAL A 163 12.23 -6.93 6.71
C VAL A 163 12.58 -6.29 8.04
N HIS A 164 13.87 -6.34 8.39
CA HIS A 164 14.45 -5.57 9.47
C HIS A 164 15.21 -4.39 8.89
N THR A 165 14.89 -3.19 9.35
CA THR A 165 15.44 -1.93 8.81
C THR A 165 15.46 -0.83 9.86
N THR A 166 15.94 0.35 9.48
CA THR A 166 15.86 1.57 10.29
C THR A 166 15.15 2.67 9.51
N THR A 167 14.62 3.66 10.23
CA THR A 167 14.09 4.89 9.66
C THR A 167 14.97 6.09 10.00
N VAL A 168 14.81 7.19 9.28
CA VAL A 168 15.20 8.52 9.77
C VAL A 168 13.98 9.16 10.43
N ASP A 169 14.17 10.26 11.17
CA ASP A 169 13.06 11.06 11.70
C ASP A 169 12.44 11.97 10.62
N ALA A 170 11.33 12.66 10.94
CA ALA A 170 10.67 13.62 10.06
C ALA A 170 11.60 14.70 9.49
N GLY A 171 12.66 15.05 10.22
CA GLY A 171 13.70 15.97 9.78
C GLY A 171 14.75 15.37 8.86
N GLY A 172 14.74 14.05 8.64
CA GLY A 172 15.70 13.32 7.80
C GLY A 172 16.99 12.91 8.50
N THR A 173 16.99 12.84 9.85
CA THR A 173 18.17 12.54 10.67
C THR A 173 18.12 11.10 11.20
N ASP A 174 19.24 10.39 11.11
CA ASP A 174 19.39 9.00 11.52
C ASP A 174 19.68 8.85 13.04
N GLU A 175 19.89 7.59 13.47
CA GLU A 175 20.19 7.21 14.84
C GLU A 175 21.49 7.82 15.39
N LYS A 176 22.37 8.27 14.52
CA LYS A 176 23.66 8.91 14.89
C LYS A 176 23.59 10.44 14.90
N GLY A 177 22.40 11.00 14.63
CA GLY A 177 22.24 12.45 14.49
C GLY A 177 22.78 13.01 13.18
N VAL A 178 22.93 12.16 12.15
CA VAL A 178 23.41 12.56 10.83
C VAL A 178 22.22 12.75 9.90
N THR A 179 22.08 13.94 9.35
CA THR A 179 21.07 14.23 8.32
C THR A 179 21.41 13.49 7.03
N ARG A 180 20.54 12.59 6.60
CA ARG A 180 20.68 11.74 5.42
C ARG A 180 19.93 12.28 4.21
N VAL A 181 18.87 13.02 4.46
CA VAL A 181 17.95 13.55 3.44
C VAL A 181 17.31 14.83 3.97
N LEU A 182 16.72 15.63 3.09
CA LEU A 182 15.93 16.79 3.51
C LEU A 182 14.68 16.32 4.28
N GLY A 183 14.29 17.07 5.31
CA GLY A 183 13.07 16.83 6.07
C GLY A 183 11.80 16.93 5.24
N GLY A 184 10.66 16.73 5.89
CA GLY A 184 9.32 16.58 5.30
C GLY A 184 8.96 15.11 5.21
N ASN A 185 9.10 14.40 6.32
CA ASN A 185 8.75 12.98 6.55
C ASN A 185 9.32 12.03 5.49
N PRO A 186 10.66 11.94 5.36
CA PRO A 186 11.28 11.04 4.39
C PRO A 186 11.18 9.58 4.82
N GLU A 187 10.66 8.74 3.91
CA GLU A 187 10.29 7.36 4.18
C GLU A 187 11.31 6.34 3.70
N THR A 188 11.47 5.27 4.47
CA THR A 188 12.21 4.06 4.09
C THR A 188 11.34 3.20 3.17
N GLY A 189 11.89 2.80 2.01
CA GLY A 189 11.17 2.05 0.97
C GLY A 189 11.35 2.71 -0.40
N PRO A 190 10.48 2.42 -1.43
CA PRO A 190 9.40 1.44 -1.31
C PRO A 190 9.90 -0.01 -1.41
N PHE A 191 9.25 -0.89 -0.65
CA PHE A 191 9.40 -2.33 -0.78
C PHE A 191 8.34 -2.85 -1.74
N SER A 192 8.76 -3.53 -2.82
CA SER A 192 7.83 -4.17 -3.76
C SER A 192 7.46 -5.55 -3.22
N VAL A 193 6.17 -5.81 -3.06
CA VAL A 193 5.66 -7.11 -2.59
C VAL A 193 5.22 -7.93 -3.79
N GLU A 194 5.92 -9.04 -4.06
CA GLU A 194 5.55 -9.99 -5.13
C GLU A 194 4.08 -10.40 -4.95
N THR A 195 3.37 -10.66 -6.02
CA THR A 195 1.95 -11.04 -6.03
C THR A 195 0.94 -9.93 -5.68
N ALA A 196 1.36 -8.82 -5.05
CA ALA A 196 0.45 -7.72 -4.77
C ALA A 196 0.03 -7.01 -6.06
N SER A 197 -1.26 -6.90 -6.27
CA SER A 197 -1.86 -6.31 -7.48
C SER A 197 -3.02 -5.38 -7.13
N PRO A 198 -3.38 -4.45 -8.01
CA PRO A 198 -4.52 -3.57 -7.80
C PRO A 198 -5.78 -4.34 -7.39
N GLY A 199 -6.47 -3.86 -6.35
CA GLY A 199 -7.65 -4.52 -5.78
C GLY A 199 -7.37 -5.62 -4.75
N ASP A 200 -6.11 -5.88 -4.41
CA ASP A 200 -5.70 -6.69 -3.26
C ASP A 200 -5.64 -5.82 -1.98
N THR A 201 -5.51 -6.46 -0.83
CA THR A 201 -5.15 -5.81 0.44
C THR A 201 -3.74 -6.27 0.85
N LEU A 202 -2.83 -5.31 1.06
CA LEU A 202 -1.55 -5.56 1.69
C LEU A 202 -1.74 -5.64 3.20
N VAL A 203 -1.11 -6.64 3.82
CA VAL A 203 -1.09 -6.85 5.27
C VAL A 203 0.34 -6.59 5.76
N VAL A 204 0.51 -5.68 6.71
CA VAL A 204 1.80 -5.32 7.31
C VAL A 204 1.72 -5.54 8.81
N HIS A 205 2.44 -6.53 9.32
CA HIS A 205 2.51 -6.79 10.76
C HIS A 205 3.82 -6.23 11.33
N LEU A 206 3.71 -5.31 12.28
CA LEU A 206 4.86 -4.70 12.96
C LEU A 206 5.34 -5.62 14.08
N SER A 207 6.34 -6.45 13.77
CA SER A 207 6.87 -7.43 14.74
C SER A 207 7.88 -6.83 15.72
N ARG A 208 8.51 -5.69 15.35
CA ARG A 208 9.47 -4.97 16.18
C ARG A 208 9.40 -3.48 15.88
N LEU A 209 9.36 -2.68 16.94
CA LEU A 209 9.42 -1.23 16.86
C LEU A 209 10.13 -0.70 18.10
N ARG A 210 11.36 -0.23 17.94
CA ARG A 210 12.24 0.17 19.04
C ARG A 210 12.91 1.50 18.77
N LEU A 211 13.06 2.28 19.81
CA LEU A 211 13.94 3.44 19.78
C LEU A 211 15.38 2.98 19.51
N ASN A 212 16.08 3.66 18.61
CA ASN A 212 17.47 3.39 18.29
C ASN A 212 18.38 4.59 18.63
N ARG A 213 17.85 5.61 19.31
CA ARG A 213 18.55 6.74 19.89
C ARG A 213 17.83 7.22 21.16
N ASP A 214 18.49 8.07 21.96
CA ASP A 214 18.04 8.52 23.28
C ASP A 214 17.44 9.93 23.29
N TRP A 215 17.07 10.45 22.11
CA TRP A 215 16.47 11.76 21.98
C TRP A 215 15.40 11.85 20.90
N ALA A 216 14.50 12.81 21.07
CA ALA A 216 13.48 13.21 20.11
C ALA A 216 13.35 14.73 20.04
N GLU A 217 12.64 15.21 19.03
CA GLU A 217 12.30 16.62 18.87
C GLU A 217 10.78 16.77 18.69
N SER A 218 10.22 17.87 19.21
CA SER A 218 8.83 18.28 19.00
C SER A 218 8.76 19.80 18.89
N ASP A 219 7.56 20.34 18.67
CA ASP A 219 7.33 21.78 18.66
C ASP A 219 6.56 22.26 19.90
N ASP A 220 6.72 23.55 20.26
CA ASP A 220 6.05 24.19 21.39
C ASP A 220 4.81 25.02 20.98
N SER A 221 4.15 24.65 19.89
CA SER A 221 2.93 25.30 19.40
C SER A 221 1.75 24.33 19.35
N VAL A 222 0.56 24.87 19.11
CA VAL A 222 -0.63 24.10 18.76
C VAL A 222 -0.97 24.37 17.30
N VAL A 223 -1.31 23.31 16.57
CA VAL A 223 -1.62 23.39 15.13
C VAL A 223 -2.85 24.24 14.85
N GLY A 224 -2.85 24.96 13.73
CA GLY A 224 -3.89 25.94 13.41
C GLY A 224 -5.31 25.37 13.38
N ARG A 225 -5.49 24.11 13.04
CA ARG A 225 -6.81 23.43 13.02
C ARG A 225 -7.38 23.21 14.43
N ALA A 226 -6.54 23.18 15.46
CA ALA A 226 -6.94 23.01 16.86
C ALA A 226 -6.97 24.33 17.65
N LEU A 227 -6.70 25.47 17.01
CA LEU A 227 -6.68 26.78 17.63
C LEU A 227 -8.00 27.55 17.41
N ASP A 228 -8.59 28.06 18.47
CA ASP A 228 -9.52 29.18 18.35
C ASP A 228 -8.76 30.52 18.27
N SER A 229 -9.48 31.59 17.98
CA SER A 229 -8.88 32.93 17.79
C SER A 229 -8.12 33.43 19.02
N ASP A 230 -8.61 33.17 20.23
CA ASP A 230 -8.03 33.66 21.48
C ASP A 230 -6.73 32.90 21.81
N LEU A 231 -6.74 31.59 21.60
CA LEU A 231 -5.56 30.75 21.79
C LEU A 231 -4.49 31.05 20.72
N ALA A 232 -4.90 31.25 19.45
CA ALA A 232 -3.99 31.61 18.38
C ALA A 232 -3.16 32.88 18.67
N VAL A 233 -3.80 33.90 19.23
CA VAL A 233 -3.10 35.12 19.65
C VAL A 233 -2.08 34.86 20.75
N LYS A 234 -2.38 33.96 21.70
CA LYS A 234 -1.46 33.58 22.79
C LYS A 234 -0.30 32.72 22.31
N MET A 235 -0.51 31.94 21.27
CA MET A 235 0.48 31.01 20.70
C MET A 235 1.33 31.62 19.55
N LYS A 236 1.19 32.92 19.25
CA LYS A 236 1.87 33.61 18.14
C LYS A 236 3.40 33.50 18.11
N ASP A 237 4.03 33.28 19.27
CA ASP A 237 5.48 33.17 19.43
C ASP A 237 5.94 31.69 19.59
N GLY A 238 5.02 30.74 19.44
CA GLY A 238 5.27 29.30 19.46
C GLY A 238 5.90 28.77 18.15
N GLY A 239 6.10 27.46 18.08
CA GLY A 239 6.71 26.77 16.95
C GLY A 239 8.24 26.69 17.05
N LYS A 240 8.77 26.70 18.29
CA LYS A 240 10.18 26.42 18.54
C LYS A 240 10.38 24.95 18.81
N THR A 241 11.44 24.40 18.25
CA THR A 241 11.80 23.01 18.49
C THR A 241 12.18 22.79 19.96
N VAL A 242 11.59 21.75 20.53
CA VAL A 242 11.84 21.28 21.89
C VAL A 242 12.55 19.94 21.82
N ARG A 243 13.74 19.85 22.42
CA ARG A 243 14.52 18.61 22.54
C ARG A 243 14.05 17.82 23.76
N TRP A 244 13.90 16.50 23.58
CA TRP A 244 13.52 15.56 24.62
C TRP A 244 14.59 14.50 24.82
N HIS A 245 14.82 14.13 26.06
CA HIS A 245 15.58 12.94 26.44
C HIS A 245 14.65 11.73 26.53
N LEU A 246 15.04 10.62 25.90
CA LEU A 246 14.29 9.36 25.88
C LEU A 246 15.01 8.34 26.80
N ASP A 247 14.46 8.13 27.97
CA ASP A 247 14.95 7.13 28.93
C ASP A 247 14.27 5.79 28.65
N ALA A 248 14.88 4.98 27.77
CA ALA A 248 14.34 3.67 27.39
C ALA A 248 14.37 2.66 28.56
N GLU A 249 15.25 2.84 29.55
CA GLU A 249 15.37 1.95 30.72
C GLU A 249 14.15 2.12 31.64
N HIS A 250 13.74 3.37 31.88
CA HIS A 250 12.58 3.67 32.73
C HIS A 250 11.28 3.86 31.96
N GLY A 251 11.35 3.85 30.62
CA GLY A 251 10.18 3.99 29.73
C GLY A 251 9.57 5.40 29.75
N LEU A 252 10.36 6.44 29.90
CA LEU A 252 9.92 7.83 30.04
C LEU A 252 10.64 8.76 29.06
N ALA A 253 9.94 9.82 28.63
CA ALA A 253 10.52 10.97 27.95
C ALA A 253 10.34 12.24 28.76
N THR A 254 11.39 13.09 28.79
CA THR A 254 11.41 14.37 29.51
C THR A 254 12.03 15.46 28.63
N PRO A 255 11.52 16.72 28.69
CA PRO A 255 12.18 17.83 28.00
C PRO A 255 13.60 18.01 28.53
N GLU A 256 14.62 18.14 27.66
CA GLU A 256 16.01 18.37 28.09
C GLU A 256 16.20 19.73 28.77
N LYS A 257 15.44 20.72 28.32
CA LYS A 257 15.45 22.08 28.89
C LYS A 257 14.02 22.49 29.26
N PRO A 258 13.47 21.93 30.35
CA PRO A 258 12.09 22.18 30.71
C PRO A 258 11.88 23.63 31.11
N ALA A 259 10.72 24.21 30.72
CA ALA A 259 10.22 25.44 31.28
C ALA A 259 9.94 25.29 32.79
N GLU A 260 9.83 26.40 33.51
CA GLU A 260 9.71 26.44 34.99
C GLU A 260 8.64 25.45 35.53
N HIS A 261 7.47 25.41 34.88
CA HIS A 261 6.35 24.56 35.32
C HIS A 261 6.43 23.11 34.78
N LEU A 262 7.38 22.78 33.88
CA LEU A 262 7.58 21.46 33.28
C LEU A 262 8.78 20.70 33.85
N THR A 263 9.41 21.19 34.90
CA THR A 263 10.62 20.60 35.49
C THR A 263 10.46 19.15 35.98
N ARG A 264 9.20 18.74 36.22
CA ARG A 264 8.86 17.35 36.60
C ARG A 264 7.97 16.64 35.57
N TYR A 265 7.78 17.26 34.40
CA TYR A 265 6.93 16.70 33.38
C TYR A 265 7.65 15.55 32.68
N ALA A 266 7.01 14.40 32.68
CA ALA A 266 7.47 13.21 31.99
C ALA A 266 6.29 12.50 31.35
N VAL A 267 6.49 11.91 30.19
CA VAL A 267 5.47 11.13 29.49
C VAL A 267 5.98 9.69 29.28
N PRO A 268 5.10 8.67 29.29
CA PRO A 268 5.51 7.30 29.03
C PRO A 268 5.94 7.17 27.56
N LEU A 269 7.01 6.41 27.30
CA LEU A 269 7.40 6.03 25.94
C LEU A 269 6.40 5.03 25.39
N ARG A 270 5.95 5.31 24.16
CA ARG A 270 5.10 4.41 23.38
C ARG A 270 5.49 4.52 21.89
N PRO A 271 6.60 3.87 21.50
CA PRO A 271 7.09 3.94 20.13
C PRO A 271 6.02 3.52 19.11
N MET A 272 5.85 4.31 18.08
CA MET A 272 4.89 4.11 17.00
C MET A 272 5.46 4.55 15.65
N LEU A 273 4.83 4.14 14.55
CA LEU A 273 5.08 4.71 13.23
C LEU A 273 3.92 5.65 12.86
N GLY A 274 4.25 6.90 12.54
CA GLY A 274 3.31 7.86 11.96
C GLY A 274 2.96 7.43 10.54
N CYS A 275 3.95 6.97 9.78
CA CYS A 275 3.77 6.59 8.39
C CYS A 275 3.88 5.08 8.12
N VAL A 276 2.81 4.52 7.55
CA VAL A 276 2.79 3.23 6.83
C VAL A 276 1.95 3.41 5.58
N ALA A 277 2.55 3.30 4.40
CA ALA A 277 1.89 3.67 3.15
C ALA A 277 2.16 2.67 2.02
N VAL A 278 1.28 2.63 1.05
CA VAL A 278 1.51 2.07 -0.29
C VAL A 278 1.47 3.18 -1.34
N ALA A 279 2.04 2.97 -2.52
CA ALA A 279 1.91 3.95 -3.58
C ALA A 279 0.43 4.09 -4.01
N PRO A 280 -0.10 5.33 -4.09
CA PRO A 280 -1.45 5.57 -4.57
C PRO A 280 -1.58 5.28 -6.06
N ASN A 281 -2.81 5.24 -6.56
CA ASN A 281 -3.08 5.12 -7.98
C ASN A 281 -2.39 6.26 -8.75
N VAL A 282 -1.75 5.92 -9.85
CA VAL A 282 -0.98 6.85 -10.71
C VAL A 282 -1.82 7.96 -11.35
N ALA A 283 -3.16 7.81 -11.41
CA ALA A 283 -4.05 8.88 -11.85
C ALA A 283 -4.05 10.10 -10.91
N GLN A 284 -3.58 9.94 -9.69
CA GLN A 284 -3.42 11.02 -8.73
C GLN A 284 -2.00 11.60 -8.80
N ALA A 285 -1.88 12.91 -8.59
CA ALA A 285 -0.56 13.49 -8.37
C ALA A 285 0.09 12.81 -7.16
N ALA A 286 1.39 12.50 -7.25
CA ALA A 286 2.12 11.86 -6.16
C ALA A 286 2.09 12.75 -4.90
N PRO A 287 1.41 12.33 -3.82
CA PRO A 287 1.36 13.11 -2.58
C PRO A 287 2.72 13.14 -1.90
N GLY A 288 2.97 14.17 -1.12
CA GLY A 288 4.11 14.23 -0.20
C GLY A 288 3.99 13.16 0.88
N THR A 289 5.11 12.81 1.49
CA THR A 289 5.12 11.78 2.55
C THR A 289 4.55 12.28 3.89
N GLY A 290 4.38 13.59 4.07
CA GLY A 290 3.56 14.17 5.13
C GLY A 290 2.06 14.19 4.84
N ASP A 291 1.60 13.62 3.72
CA ASP A 291 0.17 13.49 3.39
C ASP A 291 -0.34 12.09 3.74
N SER A 292 -1.61 11.99 4.10
CA SER A 292 -2.34 10.75 4.35
C SER A 292 -3.57 10.62 3.45
N GLY A 293 -4.12 9.40 3.34
CA GLY A 293 -5.31 9.14 2.55
C GLY A 293 -5.67 7.67 2.48
N ARG A 294 -6.42 7.26 1.45
CA ARG A 294 -6.81 5.85 1.28
C ARG A 294 -5.62 4.89 1.14
N TYR A 295 -4.48 5.38 0.73
CA TYR A 295 -3.23 4.61 0.57
C TYR A 295 -2.43 4.45 1.89
N GLY A 296 -2.94 4.93 3.02
CA GLY A 296 -2.21 5.11 4.27
C GLY A 296 -1.49 6.46 4.26
N GLY A 297 -0.19 6.46 4.44
CA GLY A 297 0.62 7.68 4.50
C GLY A 297 0.94 8.06 5.93
N ASN A 298 1.08 9.35 6.14
CA ASN A 298 1.26 9.97 7.45
C ASN A 298 -0.06 9.95 8.23
N MET A 299 -0.35 8.81 8.85
CA MET A 299 -1.63 8.55 9.52
C MET A 299 -1.65 9.03 10.96
N ASP A 300 -0.48 9.22 11.54
CA ASP A 300 -0.21 9.66 12.92
C ASP A 300 -1.14 9.05 13.96
N PHE A 301 -1.38 7.76 13.79
CA PHE A 301 -2.24 7.02 14.68
C PHE A 301 -1.42 6.30 15.76
N ASN A 302 -1.49 6.79 16.98
CA ASN A 302 -0.69 6.34 18.12
C ASN A 302 -0.97 4.91 18.61
N GLU A 303 -1.75 4.10 17.84
CA GLU A 303 -1.91 2.66 18.04
C GLU A 303 -1.28 1.83 16.90
N ILE A 304 -0.54 2.45 15.98
CA ILE A 304 0.34 1.74 15.02
C ILE A 304 1.68 1.46 15.73
N VAL A 305 1.63 0.56 16.67
CA VAL A 305 2.72 0.18 17.59
C VAL A 305 3.20 -1.25 17.32
N GLU A 306 4.25 -1.68 17.98
CA GLU A 306 4.67 -3.09 17.95
C GLU A 306 3.53 -4.05 18.28
N GLY A 307 3.38 -5.10 17.45
CA GLY A 307 2.30 -6.07 17.54
C GLY A 307 1.02 -5.67 16.79
N ALA A 308 0.93 -4.45 16.25
CA ALA A 308 -0.18 -4.05 15.40
C ALA A 308 -0.04 -4.63 13.98
N THR A 309 -1.18 -4.83 13.33
CA THR A 309 -1.28 -5.20 11.92
C THR A 309 -2.00 -4.09 11.18
N VAL A 310 -1.37 -3.57 10.11
CA VAL A 310 -1.93 -2.55 9.23
C VAL A 310 -2.37 -3.19 7.93
N TYR A 311 -3.57 -2.88 7.47
CA TYR A 311 -4.13 -3.32 6.19
C TYR A 311 -4.25 -2.12 5.26
N LEU A 312 -3.71 -2.22 4.07
CA LEU A 312 -3.68 -1.13 3.09
C LEU A 312 -4.24 -1.59 1.73
N PRO A 313 -5.08 -0.78 1.06
CA PRO A 313 -5.59 -1.11 -0.27
C PRO A 313 -4.49 -0.98 -1.31
N VAL A 314 -4.26 -2.01 -2.10
CA VAL A 314 -3.27 -2.01 -3.18
C VAL A 314 -3.86 -1.36 -4.43
N SER A 315 -3.19 -0.34 -4.94
CA SER A 315 -3.60 0.41 -6.13
C SER A 315 -2.63 0.27 -7.31
N VAL A 316 -1.39 -0.18 -7.05
CA VAL A 316 -0.35 -0.37 -8.07
C VAL A 316 0.33 -1.72 -7.91
N PRO A 317 0.93 -2.29 -8.98
CA PRO A 317 1.67 -3.54 -8.89
C PRO A 317 2.78 -3.47 -7.85
N GLY A 318 2.89 -4.54 -7.05
CA GLY A 318 3.87 -4.61 -5.96
C GLY A 318 3.53 -3.78 -4.73
N ALA A 319 2.37 -3.13 -4.69
CA ALA A 319 1.92 -2.23 -3.61
C ALA A 319 2.85 -1.05 -3.36
N LEU A 320 4.18 -1.25 -3.38
CA LEU A 320 5.22 -0.28 -3.09
C LEU A 320 5.06 0.28 -1.66
N LEU A 321 5.40 -0.55 -0.67
CA LEU A 321 5.27 -0.24 0.76
C LEU A 321 6.37 0.72 1.24
N TYR A 322 5.97 1.76 1.99
CA TYR A 322 6.84 2.69 2.71
C TYR A 322 6.56 2.60 4.20
N VAL A 323 7.60 2.80 5.01
CA VAL A 323 7.52 2.88 6.47
C VAL A 323 8.47 3.96 6.99
N GLY A 324 8.03 4.71 7.99
CA GLY A 324 8.86 5.73 8.62
C GLY A 324 8.10 6.59 9.60
N ASP A 325 8.60 7.82 9.78
CA ASP A 325 8.01 8.80 10.67
C ASP A 325 7.80 8.21 12.07
N GLY A 326 8.91 7.89 12.72
CA GLY A 326 8.90 7.23 14.02
C GLY A 326 8.71 8.20 15.17
N HIS A 327 7.70 7.97 16.01
CA HIS A 327 7.44 8.77 17.21
C HIS A 327 7.72 7.98 18.48
N ALA A 328 8.45 8.57 19.42
CA ALA A 328 8.67 7.97 20.74
C ALA A 328 7.41 8.02 21.60
N MET A 329 6.56 9.04 21.40
CA MET A 329 5.25 9.23 22.01
C MET A 329 4.46 10.28 21.23
N GLN A 330 3.14 10.06 21.11
CA GLN A 330 2.18 11.01 20.52
C GLN A 330 0.87 11.00 21.31
N GLY A 331 0.34 12.18 21.60
CA GLY A 331 -1.06 12.36 22.06
C GLY A 331 -2.06 12.25 20.90
N ASP A 332 -3.35 12.02 21.21
CA ASP A 332 -4.38 12.02 20.18
C ASP A 332 -4.42 13.38 19.46
N GLY A 333 -4.47 13.35 18.14
CA GLY A 333 -4.59 14.52 17.28
C GLY A 333 -3.27 15.18 16.89
N GLU A 334 -2.15 14.78 17.44
CA GLU A 334 -0.83 15.38 17.18
C GLU A 334 -0.84 16.92 17.28
N LEU A 335 -1.39 17.41 18.38
CA LEU A 335 -1.82 18.80 18.49
C LEU A 335 -0.70 19.85 18.40
N ASN A 336 0.55 19.46 18.55
CA ASN A 336 1.69 20.37 18.44
C ASN A 336 2.39 20.34 17.06
N GLY A 337 1.93 19.50 16.15
CA GLY A 337 2.40 19.48 14.77
C GLY A 337 3.62 18.59 14.49
N ASN A 338 4.32 18.18 15.53
CA ASN A 338 5.34 17.15 15.56
C ASN A 338 5.25 16.44 16.90
N ALA A 339 5.01 15.18 16.91
CA ALA A 339 5.03 14.37 18.11
C ALA A 339 6.44 14.34 18.75
N LEU A 340 6.86 13.30 19.43
CA LEU A 340 8.26 13.12 19.81
C LEU A 340 8.99 12.41 18.65
N GLU A 341 9.42 13.20 17.67
CA GLU A 341 10.05 12.76 16.42
C GLU A 341 11.39 12.08 16.66
N THR A 342 11.52 10.85 16.18
CA THR A 342 12.77 10.09 16.36
C THR A 342 12.98 9.06 15.25
N SER A 343 14.19 8.58 15.11
CA SER A 343 14.48 7.42 14.25
C SER A 343 14.15 6.11 14.98
N MET A 344 13.85 5.06 14.22
CA MET A 344 13.43 3.76 14.75
C MET A 344 14.20 2.59 14.17
N ASP A 345 14.31 1.53 14.97
CA ASP A 345 14.63 0.16 14.55
C ASP A 345 13.30 -0.56 14.33
N VAL A 346 13.04 -1.00 13.10
CA VAL A 346 11.76 -1.53 12.65
C VAL A 346 11.91 -2.92 12.05
N GLU A 347 11.06 -3.85 12.47
CA GLU A 347 10.88 -5.11 11.76
C GLU A 347 9.40 -5.33 11.47
N PHE A 348 9.09 -5.67 10.23
CA PHE A 348 7.74 -5.97 9.79
C PHE A 348 7.70 -7.21 8.90
N THR A 349 6.54 -7.87 8.89
CA THR A 349 6.22 -8.98 7.98
C THR A 349 5.12 -8.52 7.03
N VAL A 350 5.17 -8.96 5.76
CA VAL A 350 4.14 -8.65 4.80
C VAL A 350 3.35 -9.89 4.37
N ASP A 351 2.05 -9.72 4.10
CA ASP A 351 1.24 -10.71 3.39
C ASP A 351 0.27 -10.00 2.43
N VAL A 352 -0.39 -10.73 1.57
CA VAL A 352 -1.35 -10.21 0.58
C VAL A 352 -2.63 -11.00 0.68
N ILE A 353 -3.79 -10.31 0.78
CA ILE A 353 -5.11 -10.92 0.65
C ILE A 353 -5.61 -10.63 -0.76
N PRO A 354 -5.55 -11.61 -1.66
CA PRO A 354 -5.91 -11.40 -3.06
C PRO A 354 -7.39 -11.09 -3.22
N GLY A 355 -7.71 -10.08 -4.07
CA GLY A 355 -9.07 -9.72 -4.43
C GLY A 355 -9.90 -9.12 -3.32
N LYS A 356 -9.35 -8.85 -2.17
CA LYS A 356 -10.04 -8.17 -1.08
C LYS A 356 -9.83 -6.67 -1.21
N ARG A 357 -10.85 -5.98 -1.70
CA ARG A 357 -10.85 -4.50 -1.78
C ARG A 357 -11.32 -3.92 -0.45
N ILE A 358 -10.52 -3.07 0.16
CA ILE A 358 -10.88 -2.26 1.32
C ILE A 358 -10.95 -0.78 0.94
N MET A 359 -11.81 -0.02 1.60
CA MET A 359 -12.04 1.39 1.28
C MET A 359 -10.89 2.30 1.69
N GLY A 360 -10.12 1.91 2.70
CA GLY A 360 -9.03 2.69 3.27
C GLY A 360 -8.25 1.90 4.31
N PRO A 361 -7.28 2.52 4.97
CA PRO A 361 -6.45 1.86 5.95
C PRO A 361 -7.24 1.29 7.12
N ARG A 362 -6.80 0.14 7.61
CA ARG A 362 -7.33 -0.52 8.80
C ARG A 362 -6.18 -0.94 9.69
N VAL A 363 -6.41 -0.93 10.99
CA VAL A 363 -5.43 -1.39 11.98
C VAL A 363 -6.08 -2.44 12.86
N GLU A 364 -5.34 -3.46 13.19
CA GLU A 364 -5.78 -4.50 14.11
C GLU A 364 -4.75 -4.68 15.22
N SER A 365 -5.22 -4.65 16.46
CA SER A 365 -4.43 -4.99 17.64
C SER A 365 -4.93 -6.28 18.28
N ALA A 366 -4.30 -6.71 19.35
CA ALA A 366 -4.77 -7.85 20.15
C ALA A 366 -6.22 -7.68 20.63
N THR A 367 -6.68 -6.43 20.84
CA THR A 367 -7.96 -6.12 21.49
C THR A 367 -8.99 -5.44 20.60
N HIS A 368 -8.57 -4.77 19.52
CA HIS A 368 -9.45 -3.95 18.70
C HIS A 368 -9.28 -4.21 17.20
N ILE A 369 -10.36 -4.02 16.46
CA ILE A 369 -10.36 -3.69 15.04
C ILE A 369 -10.59 -2.19 14.91
N MET A 370 -9.90 -1.55 13.96
CA MET A 370 -9.83 -0.10 13.85
C MET A 370 -9.84 0.30 12.38
N ALA A 371 -10.81 1.11 11.97
CA ALA A 371 -10.95 1.60 10.59
C ALA A 371 -10.68 3.10 10.55
N MET A 372 -9.87 3.53 9.58
CA MET A 372 -9.45 4.93 9.46
C MET A 372 -10.21 5.65 8.36
N GLY A 373 -10.48 6.92 8.60
CA GLY A 373 -10.86 7.92 7.63
C GLY A 373 -9.84 9.05 7.68
N LEU A 374 -9.27 9.39 6.55
CA LEU A 374 -8.19 10.37 6.38
C LEU A 374 -8.61 11.32 5.26
N GLU A 375 -9.14 12.48 5.62
CA GLU A 375 -9.84 13.39 4.71
C GLU A 375 -9.54 14.86 5.05
N GLY A 376 -9.90 15.78 4.15
CA GLY A 376 -9.65 17.21 4.34
C GLY A 376 -10.36 17.85 5.53
N SER A 377 -11.36 17.19 6.10
CA SER A 377 -12.09 17.63 7.29
C SER A 377 -12.35 16.49 8.26
N LEU A 378 -12.52 16.80 9.57
CA LEU A 378 -12.90 15.80 10.57
C LEU A 378 -14.27 15.18 10.29
N ASP A 379 -15.21 15.94 9.74
CA ASP A 379 -16.55 15.45 9.38
C ASP A 379 -16.50 14.41 8.28
N ASP A 380 -15.69 14.63 7.24
CA ASP A 380 -15.53 13.69 6.15
C ASP A 380 -14.71 12.48 6.61
N ALA A 381 -13.66 12.69 7.40
CA ALA A 381 -12.88 11.62 8.02
C ALA A 381 -13.77 10.71 8.90
N PHE A 382 -14.69 11.27 9.66
CA PHE A 382 -15.66 10.53 10.46
C PHE A 382 -16.57 9.65 9.60
N ARG A 383 -17.10 10.20 8.48
CA ARG A 383 -17.94 9.44 7.53
C ARG A 383 -17.15 8.31 6.89
N THR A 384 -15.92 8.60 6.44
CA THR A 384 -15.04 7.61 5.80
C THR A 384 -14.65 6.49 6.77
N ALA A 385 -14.27 6.81 8.02
CA ALA A 385 -13.98 5.81 9.05
C ALA A 385 -15.17 4.91 9.34
N THR A 386 -16.37 5.50 9.43
CA THR A 386 -17.63 4.77 9.66
C THR A 386 -17.95 3.83 8.50
N ALA A 387 -17.86 4.31 7.26
CA ALA A 387 -18.09 3.49 6.07
C ALA A 387 -17.08 2.35 5.95
N ASN A 388 -15.80 2.61 6.23
CA ASN A 388 -14.74 1.59 6.21
C ASN A 388 -14.97 0.51 7.28
N MET A 389 -15.42 0.87 8.49
CA MET A 389 -15.79 -0.11 9.52
C MET A 389 -17.06 -0.87 9.15
N ALA A 390 -18.08 -0.22 8.59
CA ALA A 390 -19.28 -0.88 8.12
C ALA A 390 -18.95 -1.94 7.05
N GLN A 391 -18.08 -1.59 6.09
CA GLN A 391 -17.57 -2.56 5.12
C GLN A 391 -16.84 -3.72 5.82
N TRP A 392 -15.99 -3.45 6.82
CA TRP A 392 -15.32 -4.53 7.56
C TRP A 392 -16.29 -5.49 8.23
N LEU A 393 -17.33 -4.96 8.88
CA LEU A 393 -18.36 -5.75 9.54
C LEU A 393 -19.18 -6.59 8.55
N THR A 394 -19.55 -6.02 7.40
CA THR A 394 -20.30 -6.76 6.36
C THR A 394 -19.42 -7.82 5.68
N ASP A 395 -18.16 -7.52 5.41
CA ASP A 395 -17.27 -8.46 4.70
C ASP A 395 -16.82 -9.64 5.57
N GLU A 396 -16.44 -9.39 6.82
CA GLU A 396 -15.86 -10.42 7.69
C GLU A 396 -16.91 -11.13 8.56
N TYR A 397 -17.85 -10.36 9.10
CA TYR A 397 -18.87 -10.89 10.01
C TYR A 397 -20.20 -11.18 9.31
N LYS A 398 -20.28 -10.93 7.98
CA LYS A 398 -21.46 -11.19 7.14
C LYS A 398 -22.72 -10.47 7.63
N LEU A 399 -22.56 -9.34 8.29
CA LEU A 399 -23.67 -8.54 8.76
C LEU A 399 -24.38 -7.84 7.61
N THR A 400 -25.70 -7.78 7.69
CA THR A 400 -26.47 -6.87 6.84
C THR A 400 -26.20 -5.42 7.23
N PRO A 401 -26.48 -4.43 6.37
CA PRO A 401 -26.32 -3.01 6.72
C PRO A 401 -27.07 -2.60 8.00
N SER A 402 -28.24 -3.15 8.25
CA SER A 402 -29.04 -2.90 9.46
C SER A 402 -28.41 -3.49 10.72
N GLU A 403 -27.82 -4.68 10.65
CA GLU A 403 -27.08 -5.29 11.77
C GLU A 403 -25.78 -4.56 12.03
N ALA A 404 -25.05 -4.19 10.98
CA ALA A 404 -23.84 -3.37 11.12
C ALA A 404 -24.14 -2.03 11.81
N ALA A 405 -25.27 -1.37 11.48
CA ALA A 405 -25.70 -0.15 12.14
C ALA A 405 -25.97 -0.33 13.64
N GLN A 406 -26.54 -1.48 14.05
CA GLN A 406 -26.77 -1.80 15.47
C GLN A 406 -25.44 -2.00 16.22
N VAL A 407 -24.48 -2.73 15.61
CA VAL A 407 -23.14 -2.92 16.19
C VAL A 407 -22.40 -1.58 16.29
N LEU A 408 -22.42 -0.77 15.25
CA LEU A 408 -21.80 0.56 15.26
C LEU A 408 -22.41 1.46 16.34
N GLY A 409 -23.76 1.54 16.43
CA GLY A 409 -24.44 2.38 17.39
C GLY A 409 -24.21 2.00 18.85
N THR A 410 -23.76 0.79 19.14
CA THR A 410 -23.59 0.28 20.51
C THR A 410 -22.13 0.00 20.90
N SER A 411 -21.20 -0.04 19.93
CA SER A 411 -19.84 -0.52 20.18
C SER A 411 -18.73 0.38 19.61
N ALA A 412 -19.08 1.39 18.82
CA ALA A 412 -18.11 2.28 18.20
C ALA A 412 -17.46 3.20 19.25
N GLU A 413 -16.15 3.27 19.18
CA GLU A 413 -15.31 4.24 19.89
C GLU A 413 -14.55 5.05 18.85
N TYR A 414 -14.45 6.37 19.00
CA TYR A 414 -13.75 7.22 18.05
C TYR A 414 -12.52 7.88 18.68
N LYS A 415 -11.45 7.97 17.89
CA LYS A 415 -10.25 8.76 18.20
C LYS A 415 -9.93 9.70 17.04
N VAL A 416 -9.32 10.82 17.36
CA VAL A 416 -8.62 11.67 16.38
C VAL A 416 -7.19 11.17 16.30
N SER A 417 -6.74 10.72 15.14
CA SER A 417 -5.34 10.33 14.96
C SER A 417 -4.46 11.57 14.81
N GLU A 418 -4.84 12.47 13.91
CA GLU A 418 -4.09 13.70 13.64
C GLU A 418 -5.00 14.85 13.17
N VAL A 419 -4.57 16.08 13.42
CA VAL A 419 -5.11 17.32 12.84
C VAL A 419 -3.98 18.28 12.41
N ALA A 420 -2.75 17.79 12.44
CA ALA A 420 -1.55 18.54 12.14
C ALA A 420 -1.41 18.82 10.65
N ASP A 421 -1.64 17.82 9.85
CA ASP A 421 -1.34 17.79 8.42
C ASP A 421 -2.48 18.27 7.52
N ARG A 422 -2.30 18.09 6.22
CA ARG A 422 -3.28 18.48 5.21
C ARG A 422 -4.62 17.77 5.40
N ASN A 423 -4.59 16.47 5.64
CA ASN A 423 -5.78 15.68 5.98
C ASN A 423 -5.91 15.56 7.50
N ALA A 424 -7.13 15.43 7.96
CA ALA A 424 -7.42 15.08 9.35
C ALA A 424 -7.75 13.61 9.44
N GLY A 425 -7.38 12.97 10.54
CA GLY A 425 -7.57 11.55 10.77
C GLY A 425 -8.58 11.25 11.86
N ILE A 426 -9.59 10.44 11.54
CA ILE A 426 -10.52 9.83 12.50
C ILE A 426 -10.38 8.32 12.43
N VAL A 427 -10.31 7.70 13.59
CA VAL A 427 -10.28 6.24 13.74
C VAL A 427 -11.50 5.76 14.49
N LEU A 428 -12.30 4.89 13.86
CA LEU A 428 -13.36 4.16 14.51
C LEU A 428 -12.81 2.83 15.01
N LYS A 429 -12.98 2.55 16.29
CA LYS A 429 -12.51 1.35 16.98
C LYS A 429 -13.67 0.53 17.49
N ILE A 430 -13.55 -0.78 17.44
CA ILE A 430 -14.47 -1.73 18.10
C ILE A 430 -13.64 -2.76 18.85
N ASN A 431 -13.95 -2.95 20.14
CA ASN A 431 -13.31 -3.98 20.95
C ASN A 431 -13.75 -5.37 20.47
N LYS A 432 -12.78 -6.26 20.21
CA LYS A 432 -13.02 -7.62 19.70
C LYS A 432 -13.90 -8.47 20.62
N GLU A 433 -13.88 -8.22 21.93
CA GLU A 433 -14.75 -8.94 22.87
C GLU A 433 -16.24 -8.73 22.56
N ARG A 434 -16.61 -7.52 22.08
CA ARG A 434 -18.00 -7.23 21.69
C ARG A 434 -18.42 -7.96 20.42
N LEU A 435 -17.44 -8.33 19.58
CA LEU A 435 -17.68 -9.03 18.32
C LEU A 435 -17.75 -10.56 18.48
N LYS A 436 -17.26 -11.09 19.62
CA LYS A 436 -17.30 -12.55 19.90
C LYS A 436 -18.72 -13.12 19.99
N SER A 437 -19.69 -12.29 20.36
CA SER A 437 -21.09 -12.69 20.45
C SER A 437 -21.84 -12.69 19.12
N LEU A 438 -21.22 -12.11 18.07
CA LEU A 438 -21.79 -12.18 16.73
C LEU A 438 -21.80 -13.64 16.27
N ALA A 439 -22.99 -14.16 15.95
CA ALA A 439 -23.10 -15.51 15.45
C ALA A 439 -22.20 -15.66 14.23
N SER A 440 -21.31 -16.64 14.25
CA SER A 440 -20.62 -17.06 13.03
C SER A 440 -21.73 -17.53 12.08
N ALA A 441 -22.02 -16.72 11.06
CA ALA A 441 -22.91 -17.11 9.98
C ALA A 441 -22.35 -18.42 9.40
N GLY A 442 -23.00 -19.53 9.68
CA GLY A 442 -22.69 -20.93 9.48
C GLY A 442 -21.40 -21.24 8.71
N LYS A 443 -20.46 -21.92 9.40
CA LYS A 443 -19.42 -22.69 8.72
C LYS A 443 -20.04 -23.82 7.92
#